data_d05dafb4ca56d6448835ecd81b86f47e
#
_entry.id   d05dafb4ca56d6448835ecd81b86f47e
#
_cell.length_a   1.000
_cell.length_b   1.000
_cell.length_c   1.000
_cell.angle_alpha   90.00
_cell.angle_beta   90.00
_cell.angle_gamma   90.00
#
_symmetry.space_group_name_H-M   'P 1'
#
loop_
_entity.id
_entity.type
_entity.pdbx_description
1 polymer ?
#
loop_
_entity_poly.entity_id
_entity_poly.type
_entity_poly.pdbx_seq_one_letter_code
_entity_poly.pdbx_strand_id
1 'polypeptide(L)'
;MIKNLDHLVLTTRDADKCIDFYTRGLGMKLETFGHGRKALRFGEQKINLHDTSTVTDGYAAYPTPGSLDICFLADRPLDQVMAQLSEANIPIELGPVQRTGARFPLRSVYVRDPDQNLIEISEPG
;
A
#
# COMPACT_ATOMS: atom_id res chain seq x y z
N MET A 1 21.47 -14.73 0.45
CA MET A 1 20.30 -15.53 0.81
C MET A 1 19.01 -14.87 0.32
N ILE A 2 18.69 -13.69 0.80
CA ILE A 2 17.47 -12.98 0.38
C ILE A 2 17.77 -12.11 -0.82
N LYS A 3 16.94 -12.18 -1.86
CA LYS A 3 17.10 -11.38 -3.08
C LYS A 3 16.16 -10.18 -3.13
N ASN A 4 14.88 -10.42 -3.03
CA ASN A 4 13.84 -9.41 -3.19
C ASN A 4 12.66 -9.70 -2.26
N LEU A 5 11.78 -8.72 -2.13
CA LEU A 5 10.45 -8.93 -1.58
C LEU A 5 9.54 -9.43 -2.72
N ASP A 6 8.77 -10.50 -2.48
CA ASP A 6 7.75 -10.99 -3.42
C ASP A 6 6.39 -10.35 -3.12
N HIS A 7 5.91 -10.55 -1.91
CA HIS A 7 4.66 -9.95 -1.43
C HIS A 7 4.71 -9.76 0.08
N LEU A 8 3.80 -8.97 0.57
CA LEU A 8 3.53 -8.85 1.99
C LEU A 8 2.04 -9.05 2.25
N VAL A 9 1.66 -9.17 3.50
CA VAL A 9 0.26 -9.35 3.91
C VAL A 9 -0.20 -8.14 4.69
N LEU A 10 -1.35 -7.61 4.29
CA LEU A 10 -2.03 -6.52 4.98
C LEU A 10 -3.30 -7.06 5.61
N THR A 11 -3.46 -6.83 6.91
CA THR A 11 -4.67 -7.17 7.64
C THR A 11 -5.61 -5.98 7.65
N THR A 12 -6.86 -6.18 7.26
CA THR A 12 -7.85 -5.12 7.17
C THR A 12 -9.12 -5.45 7.96
N ARG A 13 -9.77 -4.43 8.51
CA ARG A 13 -11.10 -4.55 9.14
C ARG A 13 -12.22 -4.55 8.11
N ASP A 14 -11.98 -3.96 6.95
CA ASP A 14 -13.00 -3.77 5.91
C ASP A 14 -12.35 -3.94 4.54
N ALA A 15 -12.50 -5.14 4.00
CA ALA A 15 -11.88 -5.50 2.72
C ALA A 15 -12.36 -4.59 1.58
N ASP A 16 -13.64 -4.24 1.54
CA ASP A 16 -14.18 -3.42 0.45
C ASP A 16 -13.60 -2.00 0.45
N LYS A 17 -13.50 -1.38 1.62
CA LYS A 17 -12.87 -0.05 1.74
C LYS A 17 -11.39 -0.09 1.42
N CYS A 18 -10.71 -1.13 1.89
CA CYS A 18 -9.28 -1.34 1.61
C CYS A 18 -9.04 -1.48 0.10
N ILE A 19 -9.80 -2.33 -0.56
CA ILE A 19 -9.70 -2.54 -2.00
C ILE A 19 -9.97 -1.24 -2.76
N ASP A 20 -11.01 -0.51 -2.40
CA ASP A 20 -11.33 0.77 -3.06
C ASP A 20 -10.18 1.77 -2.95
N PHE A 21 -9.59 1.90 -1.76
CA PHE A 21 -8.47 2.82 -1.55
C PHE A 21 -7.28 2.48 -2.45
N TYR A 22 -6.86 1.22 -2.47
CA TYR A 22 -5.66 0.83 -3.21
C TYR A 22 -5.89 0.71 -4.72
N THR A 23 -7.12 0.43 -5.17
CA THR A 23 -7.44 0.35 -6.60
C THR A 23 -7.80 1.72 -7.17
N ARG A 24 -8.92 2.30 -6.75
CA ARG A 24 -9.36 3.61 -7.22
C ARG A 24 -8.39 4.71 -6.82
N GLY A 25 -7.88 4.66 -5.60
CA GLY A 25 -7.01 5.69 -5.04
C GLY A 25 -5.58 5.61 -5.55
N LEU A 26 -4.96 4.44 -5.48
CA LEU A 26 -3.53 4.27 -5.78
C LEU A 26 -3.25 3.55 -7.10
N GLY A 27 -4.26 3.12 -7.82
CA GLY A 27 -4.08 2.52 -9.16
C GLY A 27 -3.62 1.07 -9.15
N MET A 28 -3.67 0.38 -8.01
CA MET A 28 -3.38 -1.06 -7.97
C MET A 28 -4.50 -1.87 -8.61
N LYS A 29 -4.23 -3.12 -8.94
CA LYS A 29 -5.22 -4.03 -9.55
C LYS A 29 -5.64 -5.09 -8.56
N LEU A 30 -6.94 -5.29 -8.41
CA LEU A 30 -7.49 -6.39 -7.61
C LEU A 30 -7.27 -7.70 -8.34
N GLU A 31 -6.74 -8.68 -7.63
CA GLU A 31 -6.56 -10.06 -8.09
C GLU A 31 -7.24 -11.01 -7.13
N THR A 32 -8.02 -11.94 -7.66
CA THR A 32 -8.60 -13.03 -6.87
C THR A 32 -7.87 -14.31 -7.23
N PHE A 33 -7.43 -15.06 -6.24
CA PHE A 33 -6.65 -16.28 -6.45
C PHE A 33 -7.01 -17.34 -5.41
N GLY A 34 -6.61 -18.58 -5.67
CA GLY A 34 -6.92 -19.70 -4.79
C GLY A 34 -8.43 -19.84 -4.57
N HIS A 35 -8.84 -20.00 -3.32
CA HIS A 35 -10.25 -20.15 -2.94
C HIS A 35 -10.87 -18.82 -2.52
N GLY A 36 -10.89 -17.84 -3.44
CA GLY A 36 -11.46 -16.52 -3.16
C GLY A 36 -10.55 -15.59 -2.38
N ARG A 37 -9.27 -15.88 -2.31
CA ARG A 37 -8.28 -15.00 -1.69
C ARG A 37 -8.07 -13.78 -2.58
N LYS A 38 -7.80 -12.64 -1.96
CA LYS A 38 -7.65 -11.37 -2.67
C LYS A 38 -6.26 -10.78 -2.46
N ALA A 39 -5.77 -10.15 -3.52
CA ALA A 39 -4.51 -9.41 -3.49
C ALA A 39 -4.63 -8.13 -4.28
N LEU A 40 -3.77 -7.18 -3.95
CA LEU A 40 -3.62 -5.91 -4.65
C LEU A 40 -2.27 -5.95 -5.36
N ARG A 41 -2.32 -5.95 -6.68
CA ARG A 41 -1.12 -6.08 -7.52
C ARG A 41 -0.63 -4.73 -8.02
N PHE A 42 0.67 -4.53 -7.96
CA PHE A 42 1.37 -3.37 -8.49
C PHE A 42 2.75 -3.79 -8.96
N GLY A 43 3.18 -3.30 -10.12
CA GLY A 43 4.45 -3.73 -10.71
C GLY A 43 4.55 -5.25 -10.76
N GLU A 44 5.64 -5.80 -10.23
CA GLU A 44 5.86 -7.25 -10.13
C GLU A 44 5.58 -7.79 -8.73
N GLN A 45 4.95 -7.01 -7.89
CA GLN A 45 4.68 -7.33 -6.48
C GLN A 45 3.19 -7.29 -6.18
N LYS A 46 2.82 -7.74 -5.01
CA LYS A 46 1.44 -7.68 -4.55
C LYS A 46 1.36 -7.58 -3.03
N ILE A 47 0.20 -7.15 -2.58
CA ILE A 47 -0.19 -7.19 -1.18
C ILE A 47 -1.35 -8.18 -1.06
N ASN A 48 -1.14 -9.28 -0.34
CA ASN A 48 -2.24 -10.19 -0.02
C ASN A 48 -3.08 -9.58 1.09
N LEU A 49 -4.41 -9.67 0.96
CA LEU A 49 -5.33 -9.14 1.96
C LEU A 49 -5.81 -10.26 2.89
N HIS A 50 -5.70 -9.99 4.19
CA HIS A 50 -6.33 -10.82 5.23
C HIS A 50 -7.38 -9.97 5.94
N ASP A 51 -8.61 -10.45 5.91
CA ASP A 51 -9.70 -9.89 6.72
C ASP A 51 -9.53 -10.38 8.16
N THR A 52 -9.90 -9.55 9.15
CA THR A 52 -9.80 -9.93 10.57
C THR A 52 -10.66 -11.15 10.92
N SER A 53 -11.67 -11.44 10.11
CA SER A 53 -12.54 -12.62 10.30
C SER A 53 -11.98 -13.88 9.63
N THR A 54 -10.93 -13.76 8.80
CA THR A 54 -10.36 -14.89 8.06
C THR A 54 -9.38 -15.63 8.95
N VAL A 55 -9.58 -16.93 9.11
CA VAL A 55 -8.64 -17.81 9.83
C VAL A 55 -7.97 -18.71 8.81
N THR A 56 -6.67 -18.53 8.60
CA THR A 56 -5.85 -19.39 7.75
C THR A 56 -4.59 -19.79 8.52
N ASP A 57 -3.88 -20.77 8.04
CA ASP A 57 -2.59 -21.16 8.62
C ASP A 57 -1.50 -20.15 8.22
N GLY A 58 -0.51 -19.97 9.08
CA GLY A 58 0.67 -19.18 8.76
C GLY A 58 0.49 -17.66 8.89
N TYR A 59 -0.15 -17.21 9.96
CA TYR A 59 -0.24 -15.80 10.29
C TYR A 59 1.00 -15.23 10.94
N ALA A 60 1.15 -13.92 10.83
CA ALA A 60 2.00 -13.19 11.76
C ALA A 60 1.50 -13.38 13.20
N ALA A 61 2.40 -13.25 14.18
CA ALA A 61 2.01 -13.39 15.60
C ALA A 61 0.98 -12.32 16.01
N TYR A 62 1.07 -11.11 15.42
CA TYR A 62 0.17 -9.99 15.72
C TYR A 62 -0.36 -9.36 14.44
N PRO A 63 -1.25 -10.05 13.71
CA PRO A 63 -1.82 -9.52 12.47
C PRO A 63 -2.85 -8.43 12.80
N THR A 64 -2.40 -7.18 12.81
CA THR A 64 -3.18 -6.06 13.34
C THR A 64 -3.47 -5.03 12.24
N PRO A 65 -4.74 -4.65 11.99
CA PRO A 65 -5.06 -3.54 11.09
C PRO A 65 -4.40 -2.24 11.57
N GLY A 66 -3.84 -1.47 10.62
CA GLY A 66 -3.22 -0.19 10.94
C GLY A 66 -1.80 -0.26 11.48
N SER A 67 -1.16 -1.41 11.41
CA SER A 67 0.20 -1.60 11.94
C SER A 67 1.29 -1.42 10.88
N LEU A 68 0.94 -1.23 9.61
CA LEU A 68 1.92 -1.13 8.54
C LEU A 68 2.36 0.31 8.28
N ASP A 69 3.63 0.44 7.90
CA ASP A 69 4.27 1.66 7.45
C ASP A 69 5.05 1.26 6.19
N ILE A 70 4.53 1.66 5.01
CA ILE A 70 5.03 1.17 3.72
C ILE A 70 5.38 2.35 2.84
N CYS A 71 6.52 2.25 2.14
CA CYS A 71 6.92 3.19 1.10
C CYS A 71 6.81 2.54 -0.27
N PHE A 72 6.06 3.16 -1.17
CA PHE A 72 5.96 2.78 -2.57
C PHE A 72 6.69 3.78 -3.45
N LEU A 73 7.38 3.28 -4.46
CA LEU A 73 7.89 4.13 -5.54
C LEU A 73 6.80 4.30 -6.60
N ALA A 74 6.53 5.54 -6.98
CA ALA A 74 5.56 5.85 -8.00
C ALA A 74 6.12 5.58 -9.40
N ASP A 75 5.24 5.28 -10.36
CA ASP A 75 5.58 5.09 -11.77
C ASP A 75 5.46 6.40 -12.58
N ARG A 76 5.23 7.51 -11.90
CA ARG A 76 5.01 8.84 -12.50
C ARG A 76 5.52 9.94 -11.58
N PRO A 77 5.69 11.19 -12.08
CA PRO A 77 6.12 12.29 -11.23
C PRO A 77 5.20 12.52 -10.03
N LEU A 78 5.77 12.90 -8.90
CA LEU A 78 5.03 13.06 -7.64
C LEU A 78 3.90 14.08 -7.76
N ASP A 79 4.07 15.12 -8.57
CA ASP A 79 3.01 16.12 -8.79
C ASP A 79 1.76 15.49 -9.41
N GLN A 80 1.92 14.52 -10.30
CA GLN A 80 0.79 13.77 -10.87
C GLN A 80 0.16 12.84 -9.83
N VAL A 81 0.96 12.23 -8.98
CA VAL A 81 0.47 11.42 -7.86
C VAL A 81 -0.39 12.27 -6.93
N MET A 82 0.10 13.47 -6.57
CA MET A 82 -0.64 14.39 -5.71
C MET A 82 -1.98 14.80 -6.32
N ALA A 83 -2.01 15.07 -7.64
CA ALA A 83 -3.24 15.39 -8.34
C ALA A 83 -4.23 14.22 -8.31
N GLN A 84 -3.75 13.01 -8.53
CA GLN A 84 -4.56 11.80 -8.49
C GLN A 84 -5.14 11.54 -7.09
N LEU A 85 -4.33 11.73 -6.04
CA LEU A 85 -4.79 11.61 -4.66
C LEU A 85 -5.89 12.62 -4.35
N SER A 86 -5.75 13.85 -4.82
CA SER A 86 -6.77 14.90 -4.65
C SER A 86 -8.07 14.51 -5.33
N GLU A 87 -8.02 14.02 -6.56
CA GLU A 87 -9.21 13.57 -7.29
C GLU A 87 -9.90 12.38 -6.59
N ALA A 88 -9.14 11.53 -5.93
CA ALA A 88 -9.66 10.40 -5.18
C ALA A 88 -10.13 10.77 -3.77
N ASN A 89 -10.04 12.04 -3.38
CA ASN A 89 -10.37 12.52 -2.04
C ASN A 89 -9.52 11.89 -0.94
N ILE A 90 -8.25 11.64 -1.23
CA ILE A 90 -7.29 11.13 -0.27
C ILE A 90 -6.40 12.29 0.19
N PRO A 91 -6.54 12.78 1.43
CA PRO A 91 -5.75 13.89 1.91
C PRO A 91 -4.30 13.50 2.15
N ILE A 92 -3.38 14.41 1.80
CA ILE A 92 -1.97 14.26 2.11
C ILE A 92 -1.77 14.74 3.55
N GLU A 93 -1.26 13.85 4.40
CA GLU A 93 -1.00 14.17 5.80
C GLU A 93 0.30 14.94 5.97
N LEU A 94 1.32 14.60 5.16
CA LEU A 94 2.64 15.19 5.23
C LEU A 94 3.29 15.18 3.85
N GLY A 95 4.00 16.24 3.53
CA GLY A 95 4.80 16.31 2.31
C GLY A 95 4.31 17.32 1.29
N PRO A 96 5.07 17.50 0.21
CA PRO A 96 6.31 16.79 -0.16
C PRO A 96 7.46 17.05 0.80
N VAL A 97 8.19 15.99 1.14
CA VAL A 97 9.36 16.06 2.03
C VAL A 97 10.49 15.19 1.50
N GLN A 98 11.71 15.54 1.87
CA GLN A 98 12.91 14.74 1.57
C GLN A 98 12.99 13.54 2.51
N ARG A 99 13.33 12.38 1.95
CA ARG A 99 13.52 11.13 2.70
C ARG A 99 14.69 10.36 2.14
N THR A 100 15.18 9.40 2.91
CA THR A 100 16.24 8.49 2.49
C THR A 100 15.64 7.17 2.07
N GLY A 101 15.87 6.79 0.82
CA GLY A 101 15.42 5.50 0.29
C GLY A 101 16.48 4.41 0.45
N ALA A 102 16.13 3.21 0.01
CA ALA A 102 17.04 2.08 0.04
C ALA A 102 18.21 2.24 -0.94
N ARG A 103 17.98 2.88 -2.08
CA ARG A 103 18.97 3.03 -3.16
C ARG A 103 19.35 4.46 -3.43
N PHE A 104 18.46 5.43 -3.21
CA PHE A 104 18.65 6.84 -3.56
C PHE A 104 17.77 7.72 -2.68
N PRO A 105 18.05 9.04 -2.64
CA PRO A 105 17.17 9.97 -1.95
C PRO A 105 15.77 9.99 -2.57
N LEU A 106 14.77 10.28 -1.75
CA LEU A 106 13.36 10.29 -2.15
C LEU A 106 12.73 11.65 -1.88
N ARG A 107 11.74 11.99 -2.69
CA ARG A 107 10.79 13.05 -2.45
C ARG A 107 9.43 12.38 -2.23
N SER A 108 8.79 12.61 -1.09
CA SER A 108 7.69 11.76 -0.62
C SER A 108 6.49 12.55 -0.14
N VAL A 109 5.33 11.94 -0.29
CA VAL A 109 4.09 12.34 0.39
C VAL A 109 3.56 11.16 1.21
N TYR A 110 2.83 11.46 2.29
CA TYR A 110 2.27 10.47 3.19
C TYR A 110 0.76 10.59 3.24
N VAL A 111 0.08 9.46 3.15
CA VAL A 111 -1.36 9.34 3.29
C VAL A 111 -1.71 8.20 4.24
N ARG A 112 -2.98 8.12 4.65
CA ARG A 112 -3.50 7.02 5.47
C ARG A 112 -4.47 6.19 4.67
N ASP A 113 -4.35 4.87 4.77
CA ASP A 113 -5.37 3.98 4.23
C ASP A 113 -6.57 3.88 5.19
N PRO A 114 -7.66 3.16 4.83
CA PRO A 114 -8.84 3.08 5.70
C PRO A 114 -8.59 2.46 7.08
N ASP A 115 -7.57 1.61 7.23
CA ASP A 115 -7.18 1.04 8.52
C ASP A 115 -6.17 1.89 9.28
N GLN A 116 -5.78 3.06 8.74
CA GLN A 116 -4.79 3.98 9.30
C GLN A 116 -3.34 3.50 9.14
N ASN A 117 -3.09 2.56 8.23
CA ASN A 117 -1.71 2.27 7.83
C ASN A 117 -1.08 3.53 7.22
N LEU A 118 0.19 3.76 7.54
CA LEU A 118 0.92 4.89 6.98
C LEU A 118 1.50 4.49 5.61
N ILE A 119 1.10 5.24 4.60
CA ILE A 119 1.50 4.97 3.21
C ILE A 119 2.32 6.14 2.70
N GLU A 120 3.58 5.88 2.40
CA GLU A 120 4.48 6.83 1.77
C GLU A 120 4.53 6.54 0.28
N ILE A 121 4.38 7.57 -0.54
CA ILE A 121 4.49 7.47 -2.00
C ILE A 121 5.59 8.41 -2.45
N SER A 122 6.55 7.89 -3.21
CA SER A 122 7.81 8.57 -3.43
C SER A 122 8.24 8.55 -4.89
N GLU A 123 9.02 9.56 -5.24
CA GLU A 123 9.81 9.60 -6.47
C GLU A 123 11.29 9.78 -6.10
N PRO A 124 12.24 9.45 -7.00
CA PRO A 124 13.66 9.80 -6.78
C PRO A 124 13.78 11.30 -6.57
N GLY A 125 14.46 11.69 -5.50
CA GLY A 125 14.57 13.09 -5.10
C GLY A 125 15.96 13.68 -5.16
#